data_d7859a6911df435cc5e9324c90655320
#
_entry.id   d7859a6911df435cc5e9324c90655320
#
_cell.length_a   1.000
_cell.length_b   1.000
_cell.length_c   1.000
_cell.angle_alpha   90.00
_cell.angle_beta   90.00
_cell.angle_gamma   90.00
#
_symmetry.space_group_name_H-M   'P 1'
#
loop_
_entity.id
_entity.type
_entity.pdbx_description
1 polymer ?
#
loop_
_entity_poly.entity_id
_entity_poly.type
_entity_poly.pdbx_seq_one_letter_code
_entity_poly.pdbx_strand_id
1 'polypeptide(L)'
;MSGLTFTMLDTAKMSTAEIYGQALCELGEEHPEIVGLSADLAKSTKIGAFSDKFPDRFFNVGIAEQNMFGMAAGLAKASFVPYVSTFAIFTAMRGLDQVHTDICYQNLDVKMIATHAGLSFGQAGTTHHCTEDIAIMRSMANLTVVVPADGIETAHAVRAAYDRKGPVYIRINRGFDQVVYDQPDYGFELGKAVTMRDGTDLTVIACGSTVWRAVEAAAMLEKSDGLKVRVLNMHTIKPIDSEAIERAVRETRRVITVEDHSVVGGLGSAVAEVAAGTGKSFS
;
A
#
# COMPACT_ATOMS: atom_id res chain seq x y z
N MET A 1 9.10 9.36 18.28
CA MET A 1 8.84 9.30 16.84
C MET A 1 9.79 10.27 16.16
N SER A 2 10.78 9.78 15.43
CA SER A 2 11.61 10.64 14.56
C SER A 2 10.69 11.16 13.46
N GLY A 3 10.55 12.47 13.34
CA GLY A 3 9.71 13.06 12.31
C GLY A 3 10.20 12.69 10.92
N LEU A 4 9.28 12.60 9.96
CA LEU A 4 9.65 12.49 8.55
C LEU A 4 10.52 13.67 8.15
N THR A 5 11.64 13.41 7.46
CA THR A 5 12.54 14.46 6.97
C THR A 5 12.04 15.12 5.69
N PHE A 6 10.96 14.58 5.08
CA PHE A 6 10.35 15.12 3.86
C PHE A 6 9.50 16.34 4.11
N THR A 7 9.66 17.32 3.25
CA THR A 7 8.73 18.45 3.18
C THR A 7 7.64 18.18 2.14
N MET A 8 6.50 18.89 2.25
CA MET A 8 5.44 18.82 1.23
C MET A 8 5.93 19.16 -0.19
N LEU A 9 6.92 20.06 -0.29
CA LEU A 9 7.52 20.44 -1.58
C LEU A 9 8.37 19.31 -2.18
N ASP A 10 9.01 18.49 -1.34
CA ASP A 10 9.80 17.35 -1.80
C ASP A 10 8.89 16.25 -2.31
N THR A 11 7.82 15.91 -1.59
CA THR A 11 6.86 14.90 -2.01
C THR A 11 6.14 15.25 -3.31
N ALA A 12 5.86 16.53 -3.57
CA ALA A 12 5.27 16.98 -4.82
C ALA A 12 6.21 16.88 -6.05
N LYS A 13 7.51 16.75 -5.82
CA LYS A 13 8.54 16.68 -6.88
C LYS A 13 9.07 15.27 -7.14
N MET A 14 8.81 14.33 -6.24
CA MET A 14 9.33 12.98 -6.29
C MET A 14 8.22 11.98 -6.61
N SER A 15 8.57 10.94 -7.35
CA SER A 15 7.66 9.81 -7.51
C SER A 15 7.47 9.07 -6.17
N THR A 16 6.31 8.46 -5.98
CA THR A 16 5.99 7.68 -4.78
C THR A 16 7.05 6.61 -4.49
N ALA A 17 7.61 5.98 -5.54
CA ALA A 17 8.68 5.00 -5.40
C ALA A 17 10.01 5.65 -4.95
N GLU A 18 10.33 6.89 -5.36
CA GLU A 18 11.52 7.60 -4.88
C GLU A 18 11.41 7.94 -3.40
N ILE A 19 10.22 8.36 -2.96
CA ILE A 19 9.95 8.61 -1.54
C ILE A 19 10.10 7.34 -0.72
N TYR A 20 9.60 6.20 -1.24
CA TYR A 20 9.86 4.89 -0.64
C TYR A 20 11.36 4.63 -0.47
N GLY A 21 12.15 4.80 -1.53
CA GLY A 21 13.59 4.56 -1.49
C GLY A 21 14.31 5.40 -0.45
N GLN A 22 13.93 6.67 -0.30
CA GLN A 22 14.50 7.57 0.70
C GLN A 22 14.05 7.19 2.12
N ALA A 23 12.76 6.93 2.34
CA ALA A 23 12.24 6.50 3.64
C ALA A 23 12.92 5.20 4.12
N LEU A 24 13.19 4.28 3.21
CA LEU A 24 13.93 3.06 3.53
C LEU A 24 15.40 3.34 3.88
N CYS A 25 16.04 4.31 3.22
CA CYS A 25 17.40 4.71 3.56
C CYS A 25 17.50 5.32 4.96
N GLU A 26 16.54 6.18 5.33
CA GLU A 26 16.48 6.76 6.68
C GLU A 26 16.26 5.67 7.74
N LEU A 27 15.31 4.78 7.49
CA LEU A 27 15.02 3.67 8.38
C LEU A 27 16.23 2.72 8.52
N GLY A 28 16.97 2.51 7.44
CA GLY A 28 18.20 1.70 7.43
C GLY A 28 19.37 2.33 8.20
N GLU A 29 19.39 3.65 8.40
CA GLU A 29 20.35 4.32 9.30
C GLU A 29 20.03 4.05 10.77
N GLU A 30 18.74 4.02 11.10
CA GLU A 30 18.25 3.80 12.46
C GLU A 30 18.34 2.31 12.86
N HIS A 31 18.24 1.39 11.87
CA HIS A 31 18.04 -0.04 12.08
C HIS A 31 19.03 -0.89 11.24
N PRO A 32 20.14 -1.33 11.81
CA PRO A 32 21.17 -2.09 11.10
C PRO A 32 20.72 -3.50 10.67
N GLU A 33 19.69 -4.07 11.27
CA GLU A 33 19.11 -5.36 10.90
C GLU A 33 18.29 -5.32 9.61
N ILE A 34 17.96 -4.14 9.08
CA ILE A 34 17.26 -4.01 7.81
C ILE A 34 18.20 -4.40 6.67
N VAL A 35 17.71 -5.28 5.80
CA VAL A 35 18.37 -5.69 4.56
C VAL A 35 17.46 -5.50 3.36
N GLY A 36 18.03 -5.10 2.23
CA GLY A 36 17.28 -4.89 0.98
C GLY A 36 17.47 -6.04 0.00
N LEU A 37 16.39 -6.47 -0.68
CA LEU A 37 16.48 -7.48 -1.74
C LEU A 37 15.77 -7.00 -3.01
N SER A 38 16.33 -7.35 -4.17
CA SER A 38 15.72 -7.09 -5.47
C SER A 38 15.97 -8.23 -6.45
N ALA A 39 15.05 -8.44 -7.37
CA ALA A 39 15.19 -9.37 -8.50
C ALA A 39 15.48 -8.59 -9.80
N ASP A 40 16.65 -7.96 -9.85
CA ASP A 40 17.16 -7.15 -10.99
C ASP A 40 16.29 -5.91 -11.34
N LEU A 41 15.53 -5.42 -10.37
CA LEU A 41 14.64 -4.26 -10.54
C LEU A 41 14.97 -3.09 -9.61
N ALA A 42 16.16 -3.08 -8.98
CA ALA A 42 16.53 -2.09 -7.97
C ALA A 42 16.37 -0.63 -8.45
N LYS A 43 16.78 -0.34 -9.68
CA LYS A 43 16.63 0.98 -10.29
C LYS A 43 15.15 1.35 -10.53
N SER A 44 14.35 0.41 -11.02
CA SER A 44 12.94 0.64 -11.37
C SER A 44 12.07 0.81 -10.13
N THR A 45 12.31 0.01 -9.11
CA THR A 45 11.58 0.05 -7.83
C THR A 45 12.10 1.11 -6.85
N LYS A 46 13.24 1.74 -7.18
CA LYS A 46 13.93 2.76 -6.36
C LYS A 46 14.56 2.25 -5.05
N ILE A 47 14.55 0.96 -4.78
CA ILE A 47 15.35 0.37 -3.69
C ILE A 47 16.86 0.50 -3.94
N GLY A 48 17.24 0.87 -5.16
CA GLY A 48 18.64 1.17 -5.52
C GLY A 48 19.31 2.22 -4.63
N ALA A 49 18.55 3.21 -4.14
CA ALA A 49 19.06 4.18 -3.17
C ALA A 49 19.59 3.50 -1.88
N PHE A 50 18.88 2.47 -1.39
CA PHE A 50 19.34 1.66 -0.26
C PHE A 50 20.58 0.84 -0.63
N SER A 51 20.64 0.26 -1.83
CA SER A 51 21.80 -0.46 -2.34
C SER A 51 23.06 0.42 -2.39
N ASP A 52 22.91 1.65 -2.87
CA ASP A 52 24.03 2.61 -2.97
C ASP A 52 24.54 3.03 -1.60
N LYS A 53 23.65 3.19 -0.63
CA LYS A 53 23.99 3.63 0.73
C LYS A 53 24.50 2.49 1.63
N PHE A 54 23.94 1.28 1.46
CA PHE A 54 24.24 0.10 2.29
C PHE A 54 24.56 -1.13 1.44
N PRO A 55 25.66 -1.13 0.66
CA PRO A 55 25.98 -2.21 -0.28
C PRO A 55 26.15 -3.58 0.40
N ASP A 56 26.65 -3.63 1.64
CA ASP A 56 26.82 -4.87 2.41
C ASP A 56 25.52 -5.45 2.98
N ARG A 57 24.41 -4.70 2.87
CA ARG A 57 23.09 -5.09 3.33
C ARG A 57 22.07 -5.19 2.17
N PHE A 58 22.58 -5.28 0.93
CA PHE A 58 21.72 -5.38 -0.24
C PHE A 58 22.07 -6.62 -1.08
N PHE A 59 21.03 -7.34 -1.52
CA PHE A 59 21.14 -8.56 -2.30
C PHE A 59 20.33 -8.44 -3.59
N ASN A 60 21.03 -8.46 -4.74
CA ASN A 60 20.38 -8.62 -6.04
C ASN A 60 20.49 -10.09 -6.46
N VAL A 61 19.37 -10.77 -6.54
CA VAL A 61 19.30 -12.22 -6.83
C VAL A 61 19.16 -12.54 -8.33
N GLY A 62 19.20 -11.50 -9.19
CA GLY A 62 18.85 -11.65 -10.60
C GLY A 62 17.33 -11.76 -10.81
N ILE A 63 16.90 -12.06 -12.03
CA ILE A 63 15.46 -12.20 -12.37
C ILE A 63 14.94 -13.53 -11.81
N ALA A 64 14.76 -13.60 -10.49
CA ALA A 64 14.44 -14.82 -9.75
C ALA A 64 13.58 -14.52 -8.51
N GLU A 65 12.34 -14.04 -8.69
CA GLU A 65 11.47 -13.58 -7.61
C GLU A 65 11.17 -14.68 -6.58
N GLN A 66 11.01 -15.92 -7.00
CA GLN A 66 10.83 -17.05 -6.08
C GLN A 66 12.02 -17.20 -5.14
N ASN A 67 13.25 -17.19 -5.69
CA ASN A 67 14.49 -17.25 -4.89
C ASN A 67 14.60 -16.04 -3.95
N MET A 68 14.24 -14.85 -4.42
CA MET A 68 14.25 -13.63 -3.63
C MET A 68 13.38 -13.74 -2.37
N PHE A 69 12.16 -14.24 -2.51
CA PHE A 69 11.25 -14.42 -1.37
C PHE A 69 11.71 -15.53 -0.43
N GLY A 70 12.23 -16.64 -0.96
CA GLY A 70 12.84 -17.71 -0.15
C GLY A 70 14.05 -17.22 0.65
N MET A 71 14.95 -16.42 0.02
CA MET A 71 16.07 -15.78 0.73
C MET A 71 15.58 -14.82 1.81
N ALA A 72 14.58 -13.99 1.53
CA ALA A 72 13.99 -13.09 2.51
C ALA A 72 13.42 -13.85 3.72
N ALA A 73 12.74 -14.96 3.49
CA ALA A 73 12.26 -15.82 4.57
C ALA A 73 13.41 -16.37 5.43
N GLY A 74 14.51 -16.81 4.81
CA GLY A 74 15.70 -17.26 5.50
C GLY A 74 16.37 -16.16 6.33
N LEU A 75 16.51 -14.96 5.77
CA LEU A 75 17.06 -13.79 6.47
C LEU A 75 16.17 -13.36 7.66
N ALA A 76 14.85 -13.38 7.50
CA ALA A 76 13.93 -13.09 8.60
C ALA A 76 14.06 -14.10 9.75
N LYS A 77 14.28 -15.38 9.45
CA LYS A 77 14.59 -16.41 10.46
C LYS A 77 15.94 -16.18 11.16
N ALA A 78 16.88 -15.52 10.48
CA ALA A 78 18.18 -15.12 11.04
C ALA A 78 18.13 -13.77 11.78
N SER A 79 16.92 -13.27 12.10
CA SER A 79 16.66 -12.03 12.85
C SER A 79 16.95 -10.74 12.08
N PHE A 80 17.07 -10.79 10.75
CA PHE A 80 17.04 -9.59 9.91
C PHE A 80 15.59 -9.17 9.60
N VAL A 81 15.43 -7.93 9.14
CA VAL A 81 14.15 -7.40 8.63
C VAL A 81 14.29 -7.12 7.13
N PRO A 82 13.96 -8.10 6.27
CA PRO A 82 14.10 -7.93 4.84
C PRO A 82 13.02 -7.01 4.25
N TYR A 83 13.46 -5.98 3.52
CA TYR A 83 12.64 -5.19 2.60
C TYR A 83 12.88 -5.70 1.18
N VAL A 84 11.87 -6.33 0.61
CA VAL A 84 11.92 -6.97 -0.71
C VAL A 84 11.19 -6.10 -1.72
N SER A 85 11.85 -5.73 -2.83
CA SER A 85 11.25 -4.83 -3.79
C SER A 85 11.26 -5.39 -5.21
N THR A 86 10.05 -5.56 -5.76
CA THR A 86 9.80 -5.95 -7.16
C THR A 86 8.48 -5.33 -7.63
N PHE A 87 8.03 -5.62 -8.85
CA PHE A 87 6.73 -5.16 -9.32
C PHE A 87 5.59 -5.95 -8.67
N ALA A 88 4.43 -5.30 -8.53
CA ALA A 88 3.26 -5.90 -7.89
C ALA A 88 2.85 -7.21 -8.56
N ILE A 89 2.83 -7.24 -9.90
CA ILE A 89 2.48 -8.46 -10.66
C ILE A 89 3.47 -9.60 -10.38
N PHE A 90 4.76 -9.31 -10.19
CA PHE A 90 5.74 -10.36 -9.95
C PHE A 90 5.70 -10.87 -8.51
N THR A 91 5.36 -10.02 -7.55
CA THR A 91 5.05 -10.46 -6.18
C THR A 91 3.82 -11.36 -6.16
N ALA A 92 2.74 -10.92 -6.82
CA ALA A 92 1.45 -11.60 -6.77
C ALA A 92 1.38 -12.88 -7.61
N MET A 93 2.21 -13.01 -8.65
CA MET A 93 2.13 -14.16 -9.58
C MET A 93 3.37 -15.04 -9.53
N ARG A 94 4.59 -14.47 -9.68
CA ARG A 94 5.82 -15.28 -9.76
C ARG A 94 6.27 -15.81 -8.40
N GLY A 95 6.19 -14.98 -7.37
CA GLY A 95 6.64 -15.32 -6.02
C GLY A 95 5.56 -15.83 -5.08
N LEU A 96 4.34 -16.05 -5.59
CA LEU A 96 3.16 -16.29 -4.77
C LEU A 96 3.31 -17.49 -3.83
N ASP A 97 3.86 -18.59 -4.28
CA ASP A 97 4.05 -19.79 -3.46
C ASP A 97 4.98 -19.52 -2.28
N GLN A 98 6.12 -18.85 -2.51
CA GLN A 98 7.06 -18.47 -1.45
C GLN A 98 6.48 -17.44 -0.50
N VAL A 99 5.72 -16.47 -1.01
CA VAL A 99 4.98 -15.51 -0.17
C VAL A 99 4.00 -16.26 0.73
N HIS A 100 3.25 -17.21 0.18
CA HIS A 100 2.29 -18.00 0.94
C HIS A 100 2.97 -18.92 1.96
N THR A 101 3.89 -19.77 1.51
CA THR A 101 4.41 -20.91 2.28
C THR A 101 5.60 -20.50 3.16
N ASP A 102 6.55 -19.75 2.60
CA ASP A 102 7.79 -19.45 3.30
C ASP A 102 7.63 -18.24 4.23
N ILE A 103 6.80 -17.25 3.85
CA ILE A 103 6.66 -15.99 4.57
C ILE A 103 5.38 -15.94 5.42
N CYS A 104 4.21 -16.01 4.77
CA CYS A 104 2.93 -15.77 5.45
C CYS A 104 2.55 -16.91 6.40
N TYR A 105 2.67 -18.16 5.97
CA TYR A 105 2.40 -19.32 6.81
C TYR A 105 3.25 -19.33 8.09
N GLN A 106 4.52 -18.96 7.97
CA GLN A 106 5.45 -18.90 9.09
C GLN A 106 5.40 -17.58 9.87
N ASN A 107 4.56 -16.63 9.45
CA ASN A 107 4.44 -15.28 10.04
C ASN A 107 5.78 -14.55 10.17
N LEU A 108 6.62 -14.60 9.14
CA LEU A 108 7.96 -14.02 9.15
C LEU A 108 7.92 -12.50 8.91
N ASP A 109 8.86 -11.81 9.51
CA ASP A 109 8.97 -10.34 9.50
C ASP A 109 9.59 -9.83 8.18
N VAL A 110 8.87 -10.03 7.06
CA VAL A 110 9.29 -9.62 5.71
C VAL A 110 8.39 -8.50 5.19
N LYS A 111 9.01 -7.42 4.69
CA LYS A 111 8.32 -6.24 4.13
C LYS A 111 8.41 -6.29 2.60
N MET A 112 7.29 -6.48 1.95
CA MET A 112 7.20 -6.60 0.49
C MET A 112 6.70 -5.29 -0.10
N ILE A 113 7.59 -4.56 -0.79
CA ILE A 113 7.24 -3.30 -1.44
C ILE A 113 7.02 -3.56 -2.92
N ALA A 114 5.78 -3.53 -3.31
CA ALA A 114 5.29 -3.88 -4.63
C ALA A 114 4.99 -2.62 -5.44
N THR A 115 5.86 -2.29 -6.38
CA THR A 115 5.72 -1.10 -7.21
C THR A 115 5.00 -1.40 -8.52
N HIS A 116 4.66 -0.36 -9.30
CA HIS A 116 4.02 -0.48 -10.61
C HIS A 116 2.66 -1.21 -10.55
N ALA A 117 1.92 -1.00 -9.47
CA ALA A 117 0.63 -1.63 -9.23
C ALA A 117 -0.48 -1.09 -10.16
N GLY A 118 -1.58 -1.83 -10.24
CA GLY A 118 -2.75 -1.47 -11.06
C GLY A 118 -2.39 -1.33 -12.53
N LEU A 119 -2.90 -0.28 -13.15
CA LEU A 119 -2.63 0.10 -14.54
C LEU A 119 -1.48 1.11 -14.69
N SER A 120 -0.81 1.46 -13.59
CA SER A 120 0.15 2.56 -13.53
C SER A 120 1.38 2.39 -14.43
N PHE A 121 1.71 1.15 -14.87
CA PHE A 121 2.80 0.95 -15.82
C PHE A 121 2.42 1.34 -17.27
N GLY A 122 1.15 1.52 -17.58
CA GLY A 122 0.67 2.02 -18.85
C GLY A 122 1.16 1.20 -20.05
N GLN A 123 2.12 1.71 -20.80
CA GLN A 123 2.62 1.15 -22.07
C GLN A 123 3.21 -0.27 -21.99
N ALA A 124 3.58 -0.75 -20.83
CA ALA A 124 4.10 -2.12 -20.68
C ALA A 124 3.03 -3.20 -20.89
N GLY A 125 1.77 -2.84 -20.78
CA GLY A 125 0.63 -3.71 -21.10
C GLY A 125 0.39 -4.81 -20.05
N THR A 126 -0.42 -5.77 -20.44
CA THR A 126 -0.99 -6.80 -19.56
C THR A 126 0.02 -7.67 -18.84
N THR A 127 1.23 -7.82 -19.35
CA THR A 127 2.29 -8.59 -18.70
C THR A 127 2.86 -7.92 -17.43
N HIS A 128 2.56 -6.63 -17.26
CA HIS A 128 3.08 -5.81 -16.15
C HIS A 128 1.98 -5.09 -15.37
N HIS A 129 0.75 -5.02 -15.89
CA HIS A 129 -0.39 -4.53 -15.14
C HIS A 129 -0.72 -5.53 -14.04
N CYS A 130 -1.12 -5.02 -12.87
CA CYS A 130 -1.47 -5.83 -11.72
C CYS A 130 -2.78 -5.35 -11.12
N THR A 131 -3.88 -5.97 -11.53
CA THR A 131 -5.23 -5.64 -11.08
C THR A 131 -5.85 -6.71 -10.18
N GLU A 132 -5.07 -7.69 -9.74
CA GLU A 132 -5.47 -8.85 -8.94
C GLU A 132 -4.72 -8.96 -7.59
N ASP A 133 -3.69 -8.17 -7.39
CA ASP A 133 -2.77 -8.30 -6.26
C ASP A 133 -3.42 -8.07 -4.89
N ILE A 134 -4.32 -7.09 -4.77
CA ILE A 134 -5.04 -6.86 -3.50
C ILE A 134 -5.86 -8.10 -3.14
N ALA A 135 -6.58 -8.67 -4.11
CA ALA A 135 -7.40 -9.86 -3.90
C ALA A 135 -6.57 -11.05 -3.41
N ILE A 136 -5.45 -11.30 -4.08
CA ILE A 136 -4.53 -12.39 -3.76
C ILE A 136 -3.89 -12.17 -2.38
N MET A 137 -3.32 -10.99 -2.15
CA MET A 137 -2.59 -10.70 -0.91
C MET A 137 -3.50 -10.64 0.31
N ARG A 138 -4.72 -10.08 0.19
CA ARG A 138 -5.64 -10.06 1.32
C ARG A 138 -6.14 -11.44 1.75
N SER A 139 -6.08 -12.45 0.88
CA SER A 139 -6.44 -13.83 1.22
C SER A 139 -5.35 -14.55 2.01
N MET A 140 -4.07 -14.08 1.98
CA MET A 140 -2.96 -14.73 2.68
C MET A 140 -3.08 -14.60 4.20
N ALA A 141 -2.82 -15.68 4.94
CA ALA A 141 -2.79 -15.65 6.39
C ALA A 141 -1.70 -14.68 6.90
N ASN A 142 -1.92 -14.05 8.04
CA ASN A 142 -0.98 -13.16 8.74
C ASN A 142 -0.54 -11.89 7.98
N LEU A 143 -0.81 -11.78 6.68
CA LEU A 143 -0.34 -10.68 5.84
C LEU A 143 -1.13 -9.39 6.12
N THR A 144 -0.40 -8.31 6.42
CA THR A 144 -0.95 -6.95 6.40
C THR A 144 -0.85 -6.39 4.98
N VAL A 145 -1.92 -5.75 4.48
CA VAL A 145 -1.99 -5.19 3.12
C VAL A 145 -2.26 -3.70 3.18
N VAL A 146 -1.33 -2.90 2.66
CA VAL A 146 -1.36 -1.43 2.68
C VAL A 146 -1.28 -0.87 1.26
N VAL A 147 -2.13 0.10 0.95
CA VAL A 147 -2.25 0.74 -0.36
C VAL A 147 -2.22 2.26 -0.16
N PRO A 148 -1.05 2.87 0.06
CA PRO A 148 -0.95 4.29 0.37
C PRO A 148 -1.39 5.16 -0.81
N ALA A 149 -2.01 6.33 -0.50
CA ALA A 149 -2.60 7.23 -1.46
C ALA A 149 -1.58 8.12 -2.18
N ASP A 150 -0.51 8.50 -1.49
CA ASP A 150 0.53 9.39 -2.00
C ASP A 150 1.91 9.09 -1.40
N GLY A 151 2.87 9.97 -1.69
CA GLY A 151 4.24 9.82 -1.19
C GLY A 151 4.35 9.99 0.32
N ILE A 152 3.60 10.91 0.91
CA ILE A 152 3.61 11.13 2.37
C ILE A 152 3.13 9.86 3.08
N GLU A 153 1.99 9.34 2.66
CA GLU A 153 1.44 8.11 3.21
C GLU A 153 2.35 6.90 2.96
N THR A 154 3.05 6.86 1.82
CA THR A 154 4.03 5.81 1.53
C THR A 154 5.19 5.83 2.53
N ALA A 155 5.74 7.01 2.87
CA ALA A 155 6.80 7.12 3.87
C ALA A 155 6.33 6.65 5.25
N HIS A 156 5.10 7.02 5.66
CA HIS A 156 4.50 6.50 6.90
C HIS A 156 4.29 4.99 6.87
N ALA A 157 3.77 4.45 5.76
CA ALA A 157 3.54 3.02 5.61
C ALA A 157 4.84 2.20 5.69
N VAL A 158 5.94 2.70 5.10
CA VAL A 158 7.27 2.06 5.17
C VAL A 158 7.78 1.98 6.61
N ARG A 159 7.67 3.08 7.38
CA ARG A 159 8.06 3.11 8.79
C ARG A 159 7.16 2.23 9.67
N ALA A 160 5.85 2.37 9.52
CA ALA A 160 4.88 1.57 10.28
C ALA A 160 4.99 0.07 9.98
N ALA A 161 5.42 -0.29 8.77
CA ALA A 161 5.69 -1.68 8.43
C ALA A 161 6.84 -2.26 9.26
N TYR A 162 7.88 -1.48 9.55
CA TYR A 162 8.98 -1.92 10.42
C TYR A 162 8.49 -2.22 11.84
N ASP A 163 7.66 -1.34 12.40
CA ASP A 163 7.11 -1.51 13.75
C ASP A 163 6.13 -2.69 13.83
N ARG A 164 5.48 -3.02 12.72
CA ARG A 164 4.53 -4.12 12.62
C ARG A 164 5.25 -5.46 12.46
N LYS A 165 5.23 -6.31 13.48
CA LYS A 165 5.79 -7.67 13.39
C LYS A 165 4.92 -8.56 12.48
N GLY A 166 5.60 -9.38 11.69
CA GLY A 166 5.00 -10.23 10.68
C GLY A 166 5.05 -9.63 9.26
N PRO A 167 4.49 -10.34 8.27
CA PRO A 167 4.59 -9.94 6.87
C PRO A 167 3.72 -8.73 6.54
N VAL A 168 4.27 -7.81 5.75
CA VAL A 168 3.56 -6.63 5.27
C VAL A 168 3.74 -6.50 3.76
N TYR A 169 2.66 -6.30 3.04
CA TYR A 169 2.63 -5.97 1.62
C TYR A 169 2.22 -4.51 1.46
N ILE A 170 3.11 -3.69 0.88
CA ILE A 170 2.83 -2.29 0.55
C ILE A 170 2.76 -2.16 -0.95
N ARG A 171 1.62 -1.73 -1.45
CA ARG A 171 1.28 -1.58 -2.85
C ARG A 171 1.41 -0.13 -3.28
N ILE A 172 2.37 0.20 -4.13
CA ILE A 172 2.56 1.55 -4.65
C ILE A 172 2.54 1.60 -6.18
N ASN A 173 2.11 2.73 -6.71
CA ASN A 173 2.05 2.96 -8.14
C ASN A 173 3.43 3.24 -8.76
N ARG A 174 3.45 3.33 -10.07
CA ARG A 174 4.56 3.90 -10.82
C ARG A 174 4.33 5.41 -11.02
N GLY A 175 5.35 6.21 -10.73
CA GLY A 175 5.33 7.63 -11.05
C GLY A 175 4.88 8.52 -9.89
N PHE A 176 4.30 9.65 -10.28
CA PHE A 176 3.84 10.67 -9.34
C PHE A 176 2.37 10.44 -9.02
N ASP A 177 2.07 10.29 -7.75
CA ASP A 177 0.71 10.37 -7.26
C ASP A 177 0.43 11.80 -6.77
N GLN A 178 -0.82 12.25 -6.92
CA GLN A 178 -1.22 13.58 -6.44
C GLN A 178 -1.18 13.57 -4.91
N VAL A 179 -0.58 14.62 -4.35
CA VAL A 179 -0.53 14.80 -2.90
C VAL A 179 -1.96 15.06 -2.39
N VAL A 180 -2.38 14.28 -1.42
CA VAL A 180 -3.72 14.37 -0.81
C VAL A 180 -3.70 14.90 0.62
N TYR A 181 -2.55 14.91 1.26
CA TYR A 181 -2.36 15.45 2.61
C TYR A 181 -1.71 16.83 2.57
N ASP A 182 -2.22 17.76 3.35
CA ASP A 182 -1.72 19.13 3.46
C ASP A 182 -0.62 19.29 4.51
N GLN A 183 -0.35 18.26 5.30
CA GLN A 183 0.70 18.21 6.31
C GLN A 183 1.36 16.84 6.40
N PRO A 184 2.66 16.78 6.71
CA PRO A 184 3.38 15.51 6.78
C PRO A 184 2.91 14.57 7.90
N ASP A 185 2.55 15.13 9.06
CA ASP A 185 2.04 14.37 10.20
C ASP A 185 0.53 14.58 10.33
N TYR A 186 -0.23 13.60 9.86
CA TYR A 186 -1.69 13.57 9.91
C TYR A 186 -2.24 12.44 10.79
N GLY A 187 -1.38 11.77 11.56
CA GLY A 187 -1.76 10.70 12.47
C GLY A 187 -2.01 9.36 11.78
N PHE A 188 -1.11 8.97 10.85
CA PHE A 188 -1.18 7.65 10.19
C PHE A 188 -1.18 6.50 11.21
N GLU A 189 -2.15 5.58 11.09
CA GLU A 189 -2.25 4.37 11.91
C GLU A 189 -2.70 3.19 11.04
N LEU A 190 -1.91 2.11 11.03
CA LEU A 190 -2.25 0.88 10.31
C LEU A 190 -3.60 0.33 10.77
N GLY A 191 -4.49 0.07 9.82
CA GLY A 191 -5.82 -0.47 10.11
C GLY A 191 -6.89 0.58 10.42
N LYS A 192 -6.55 1.88 10.37
CA LYS A 192 -7.53 2.98 10.57
C LYS A 192 -7.67 3.80 9.29
N ALA A 193 -8.91 4.02 8.88
CA ALA A 193 -9.21 4.87 7.73
C ALA A 193 -9.06 6.35 8.07
N VAL A 194 -8.60 7.14 7.09
CA VAL A 194 -8.51 8.59 7.22
C VAL A 194 -9.73 9.24 6.56
N THR A 195 -10.42 10.11 7.29
CA THR A 195 -11.50 10.93 6.70
C THR A 195 -10.88 12.11 5.96
N MET A 196 -10.86 12.02 4.63
CA MET A 196 -10.37 13.08 3.75
C MET A 196 -11.35 14.23 3.60
N ARG A 197 -12.63 13.91 3.67
CA ARG A 197 -13.73 14.86 3.59
C ARG A 197 -14.94 14.30 4.34
N ASP A 198 -15.62 15.11 5.13
CA ASP A 198 -16.88 14.71 5.77
C ASP A 198 -18.09 15.00 4.88
N GLY A 199 -19.18 14.26 5.07
CA GLY A 199 -20.41 14.39 4.32
C GLY A 199 -21.50 13.44 4.81
N THR A 200 -22.76 13.74 4.45
CA THR A 200 -23.94 13.06 4.98
C THR A 200 -24.80 12.34 3.94
N ASP A 201 -24.61 12.63 2.65
CA ASP A 201 -25.46 12.08 1.60
C ASP A 201 -24.99 10.71 1.10
N LEU A 202 -23.69 10.60 0.82
CA LEU A 202 -23.06 9.33 0.43
C LEU A 202 -21.62 9.26 0.93
N THR A 203 -21.07 8.05 1.03
CA THR A 203 -19.66 7.84 1.34
C THR A 203 -18.95 7.21 0.13
N VAL A 204 -17.79 7.76 -0.23
CA VAL A 204 -16.82 7.16 -1.13
C VAL A 204 -15.67 6.61 -0.30
N ILE A 205 -15.38 5.31 -0.44
CA ILE A 205 -14.24 4.65 0.18
C ILE A 205 -13.24 4.37 -0.93
N ALA A 206 -12.05 4.97 -0.85
CA ALA A 206 -11.02 4.84 -1.87
C ALA A 206 -9.70 4.36 -1.26
N CYS A 207 -8.79 3.82 -2.06
CA CYS A 207 -7.43 3.48 -1.64
C CYS A 207 -6.41 3.82 -2.74
N GLY A 208 -5.17 4.01 -2.34
CA GLY A 208 -4.09 4.31 -3.28
C GLY A 208 -4.33 5.59 -4.08
N SER A 209 -3.80 5.62 -5.30
CA SER A 209 -3.89 6.79 -6.20
C SER A 209 -5.31 7.22 -6.56
N THR A 210 -6.34 6.45 -6.23
CA THR A 210 -7.72 6.85 -6.50
C THR A 210 -8.31 7.81 -5.46
N VAL A 211 -7.64 7.97 -4.32
CA VAL A 211 -8.13 8.83 -3.22
C VAL A 211 -8.25 10.29 -3.65
N TRP A 212 -7.24 10.85 -4.33
CA TRP A 212 -7.32 12.24 -4.79
C TRP A 212 -8.49 12.46 -5.77
N ARG A 213 -8.76 11.48 -6.65
CA ARG A 213 -9.91 11.52 -7.59
C ARG A 213 -11.24 11.51 -6.86
N ALA A 214 -11.34 10.73 -5.79
CA ALA A 214 -12.54 10.69 -4.94
C ALA A 214 -12.76 12.03 -4.24
N VAL A 215 -11.70 12.68 -3.75
CA VAL A 215 -11.76 14.01 -3.12
C VAL A 215 -12.19 15.07 -4.12
N GLU A 216 -11.61 15.08 -5.33
CA GLU A 216 -12.00 16.02 -6.38
C GLU A 216 -13.46 15.81 -6.84
N ALA A 217 -13.85 14.55 -7.08
CA ALA A 217 -15.22 14.23 -7.47
C ALA A 217 -16.24 14.68 -6.40
N ALA A 218 -15.92 14.47 -5.13
CA ALA A 218 -16.76 14.95 -4.02
C ALA A 218 -16.90 16.47 -4.02
N ALA A 219 -15.81 17.22 -4.26
CA ALA A 219 -15.86 18.68 -4.35
C ALA A 219 -16.69 19.17 -5.57
N MET A 220 -16.56 18.48 -6.70
CA MET A 220 -17.36 18.78 -7.90
C MET A 220 -18.86 18.55 -7.66
N LEU A 221 -19.24 17.42 -7.06
CA LEU A 221 -20.63 17.06 -6.75
C LEU A 221 -21.26 18.04 -5.74
N GLU A 222 -20.52 18.51 -4.76
CA GLU A 222 -21.02 19.53 -3.87
C GLU A 222 -21.31 20.83 -4.60
N LYS A 223 -20.43 21.23 -5.51
CA LYS A 223 -20.59 22.47 -6.29
C LYS A 223 -21.73 22.39 -7.31
N SER A 224 -21.91 21.26 -8.00
CA SER A 224 -22.91 21.09 -9.07
C SER A 224 -24.29 20.74 -8.53
N ASP A 225 -24.36 19.87 -7.54
CA ASP A 225 -25.61 19.22 -7.10
C ASP A 225 -25.92 19.44 -5.61
N GLY A 226 -25.04 20.11 -4.86
CA GLY A 226 -25.18 20.33 -3.42
C GLY A 226 -25.01 19.05 -2.56
N LEU A 227 -24.48 17.97 -3.16
CA LEU A 227 -24.28 16.69 -2.46
C LEU A 227 -23.10 16.76 -1.50
N LYS A 228 -23.33 16.39 -0.26
CA LYS A 228 -22.30 16.31 0.79
C LYS A 228 -21.72 14.90 0.83
N VAL A 229 -20.62 14.70 0.13
CA VAL A 229 -19.95 13.41 -0.04
C VAL A 229 -18.85 13.25 1.01
N ARG A 230 -18.97 12.20 1.83
CA ARG A 230 -17.86 11.75 2.69
C ARG A 230 -16.84 10.98 1.86
N VAL A 231 -15.55 11.25 2.06
CA VAL A 231 -14.47 10.50 1.43
C VAL A 231 -13.59 9.88 2.52
N LEU A 232 -13.45 8.56 2.48
CA LEU A 232 -12.56 7.81 3.36
C LEU A 232 -11.39 7.27 2.54
N ASN A 233 -10.17 7.57 2.96
CA ASN A 233 -8.98 6.86 2.50
C ASN A 233 -8.81 5.59 3.32
N MET A 234 -9.00 4.44 2.70
CA MET A 234 -8.83 3.12 3.28
C MET A 234 -7.46 2.57 2.88
N HIS A 235 -6.39 3.20 3.36
CA HIS A 235 -5.01 2.83 3.02
C HIS A 235 -4.61 1.42 3.50
N THR A 236 -5.28 0.88 4.51
CA THR A 236 -5.04 -0.50 4.96
C THR A 236 -6.24 -1.37 4.60
N ILE A 237 -6.01 -2.33 3.70
CA ILE A 237 -7.05 -3.26 3.25
C ILE A 237 -7.16 -4.46 4.20
N LYS A 238 -6.05 -4.80 4.88
CA LYS A 238 -6.00 -5.87 5.88
C LYS A 238 -4.95 -5.54 6.96
N PRO A 239 -5.37 -5.43 8.23
CA PRO A 239 -6.76 -5.44 8.69
C PRO A 239 -7.51 -4.20 8.18
N ILE A 240 -8.77 -4.36 7.81
CA ILE A 240 -9.60 -3.22 7.36
C ILE A 240 -10.26 -2.52 8.55
N ASP A 241 -10.49 -1.22 8.45
CA ASP A 241 -11.25 -0.45 9.45
C ASP A 241 -12.75 -0.73 9.35
N SER A 242 -13.18 -1.79 10.03
CA SER A 242 -14.58 -2.19 10.05
C SER A 242 -15.49 -1.13 10.70
N GLU A 243 -15.00 -0.41 11.72
CA GLU A 243 -15.79 0.63 12.40
C GLU A 243 -16.10 1.80 11.47
N ALA A 244 -15.12 2.24 10.66
CA ALA A 244 -15.33 3.30 9.68
C ALA A 244 -16.33 2.88 8.59
N ILE A 245 -16.25 1.64 8.10
CA ILE A 245 -17.19 1.09 7.11
C ILE A 245 -18.59 1.00 7.70
N GLU A 246 -18.76 0.41 8.88
CA GLU A 246 -20.04 0.29 9.55
C GLU A 246 -20.70 1.66 9.81
N ARG A 247 -19.89 2.64 10.23
CA ARG A 247 -20.34 4.03 10.40
C ARG A 247 -20.82 4.62 9.08
N ALA A 248 -20.05 4.46 7.99
CA ALA A 248 -20.42 4.91 6.66
C ALA A 248 -21.75 4.30 6.20
N VAL A 249 -21.92 2.98 6.37
CA VAL A 249 -23.16 2.25 6.04
C VAL A 249 -24.36 2.74 6.86
N ARG A 250 -24.16 3.10 8.12
CA ARG A 250 -25.25 3.58 8.99
C ARG A 250 -25.65 5.03 8.72
N GLU A 251 -24.66 5.89 8.47
CA GLU A 251 -24.84 7.35 8.46
C GLU A 251 -25.15 7.93 7.09
N THR A 252 -24.77 7.25 6.00
CA THR A 252 -25.00 7.74 4.64
C THR A 252 -25.91 6.83 3.84
N ARG A 253 -26.52 7.38 2.78
CA ARG A 253 -27.52 6.65 1.98
C ARG A 253 -26.92 5.56 1.11
N ARG A 254 -25.67 5.75 0.68
CA ARG A 254 -24.93 4.82 -0.20
C ARG A 254 -23.44 4.84 0.12
N VAL A 255 -22.78 3.71 -0.11
CA VAL A 255 -21.35 3.58 -0.09
C VAL A 255 -20.87 3.18 -1.49
N ILE A 256 -19.87 3.89 -2.00
CA ILE A 256 -19.22 3.65 -3.29
C ILE A 256 -17.76 3.34 -3.00
N THR A 257 -17.19 2.31 -3.63
CA THR A 257 -15.75 2.01 -3.53
C THR A 257 -15.03 2.38 -4.81
N VAL A 258 -13.80 2.90 -4.69
CA VAL A 258 -12.95 3.30 -5.82
C VAL A 258 -11.55 2.76 -5.63
N GLU A 259 -11.09 1.97 -6.60
CA GLU A 259 -9.78 1.32 -6.57
C GLU A 259 -9.20 1.14 -7.98
N ASP A 260 -7.88 1.16 -8.13
CA ASP A 260 -7.18 0.79 -9.35
C ASP A 260 -6.86 -0.72 -9.31
N HIS A 261 -7.92 -1.53 -9.39
CA HIS A 261 -7.90 -2.98 -9.21
C HIS A 261 -9.17 -3.58 -9.82
N SER A 262 -9.21 -4.90 -10.02
CA SER A 262 -10.43 -5.61 -10.34
C SER A 262 -11.44 -5.49 -9.19
N VAL A 263 -12.73 -5.41 -9.51
CA VAL A 263 -13.81 -5.41 -8.51
C VAL A 263 -13.90 -6.74 -7.75
N VAL A 264 -13.31 -7.80 -8.30
CA VAL A 264 -13.32 -9.13 -7.70
C VAL A 264 -12.20 -9.23 -6.65
N GLY A 265 -12.59 -9.34 -5.39
CA GLY A 265 -11.66 -9.59 -4.28
C GLY A 265 -10.87 -8.36 -3.78
N GLY A 266 -11.01 -7.18 -4.41
CA GLY A 266 -10.32 -5.96 -4.01
C GLY A 266 -10.95 -5.23 -2.82
N LEU A 267 -10.78 -3.90 -2.78
CA LEU A 267 -11.36 -3.02 -1.75
C LEU A 267 -12.88 -3.15 -1.68
N GLY A 268 -13.55 -3.13 -2.84
CA GLY A 268 -15.00 -3.24 -2.90
C GLY A 268 -15.53 -4.52 -2.25
N SER A 269 -14.86 -5.66 -2.50
CA SER A 269 -15.20 -6.92 -1.85
C SER A 269 -14.95 -6.88 -0.34
N ALA A 270 -13.83 -6.30 0.11
CA ALA A 270 -13.51 -6.18 1.53
C ALA A 270 -14.54 -5.30 2.28
N VAL A 271 -14.96 -4.19 1.66
CA VAL A 271 -16.02 -3.33 2.20
C VAL A 271 -17.36 -4.05 2.25
N ALA A 272 -17.71 -4.80 1.19
CA ALA A 272 -18.97 -5.55 1.14
C ALA A 272 -19.02 -6.67 2.20
N GLU A 273 -17.92 -7.35 2.48
CA GLU A 273 -17.82 -8.36 3.54
C GLU A 273 -18.15 -7.78 4.93
N VAL A 274 -17.61 -6.60 5.26
CA VAL A 274 -17.93 -5.90 6.52
C VAL A 274 -19.38 -5.41 6.51
N ALA A 275 -19.78 -4.77 5.42
CA ALA A 275 -21.10 -4.18 5.28
C ALA A 275 -22.23 -5.23 5.40
N ALA A 276 -22.02 -6.44 4.86
CA ALA A 276 -22.99 -7.55 4.99
C ALA A 276 -23.25 -7.92 6.45
N GLY A 277 -22.26 -7.78 7.33
CA GLY A 277 -22.41 -8.02 8.77
C GLY A 277 -23.32 -7.00 9.49
N THR A 278 -23.61 -5.85 8.88
CA THR A 278 -24.44 -4.80 9.49
C THR A 278 -25.95 -5.09 9.43
N GLY A 279 -26.38 -6.09 8.65
CA GLY A 279 -27.78 -6.44 8.42
C GLY A 279 -28.58 -5.44 7.57
N LYS A 280 -27.93 -4.43 6.99
CA LYS A 280 -28.57 -3.52 6.02
C LYS A 280 -28.59 -4.13 4.62
N SER A 281 -29.68 -3.90 3.88
CA SER A 281 -29.78 -4.30 2.47
C SER A 281 -28.84 -3.46 1.61
N PHE A 282 -28.14 -4.12 0.71
CA PHE A 282 -27.31 -3.48 -0.32
C PHE A 282 -27.99 -3.69 -1.68
N SER A 283 -27.97 -2.65 -2.50
CA SER A 283 -28.45 -2.70 -3.89
C SER A 283 -27.33 -2.29 -4.84
#